data_7fb89b91e7ff5ca21c678ae9fa07661b
#
_entry.id   7fb89b91e7ff5ca21c678ae9fa07661b
#
_cell.length_a   1.000
_cell.length_b   1.000
_cell.length_c   1.000
_cell.angle_alpha   90.00
_cell.angle_beta   90.00
_cell.angle_gamma   90.00
#
_symmetry.space_group_name_H-M   'P 1'
#
loop_
_entity.id
_entity.type
_entity.pdbx_description
1 polymer ?
#
loop_
_entity_poly.entity_id
_entity_poly.type
_entity_poly.pdbx_seq_one_letter_code
_entity_poly.pdbx_strand_id
1 'polypeptide(L)'
;MNHPMRKCALVALTLSVGIGQAYAEQTQRVDVMLVGGGIMSSTLAVWLSELEPGWSMEMVERLDQVAEESSNGWNNAGTGHSALAELNYTPEKDGKVDITKAVEINEAFQITRQFLAWQVKTGVLKNPRSFINSTPHMSFVWGDDNIRFLKKRYEALQASPLFRPMQYSEDPEQIRQWVPLMMEGRDPAQKIAATWTPIGTDVNFGEITRQFVSHLQSRDNFNLKLSTEVRDITRNDDGSWHVEYKNLKDGTTAATDARFLFIGAGGAALPLLQKSGIEEAKDYAGFPVGGSFLVTDNPEVAQRHMAKAYGIASTGAPPMSVPHLDTRVLDGKRVILFG
;
A
#
# COMPACT_ATOMS: atom_id res chain seq x y z
N MET A 1 73.34 -31.19 -64.99
CA MET A 1 72.40 -30.10 -65.17
C MET A 1 71.13 -30.44 -64.39
N ASN A 2 71.02 -29.90 -63.21
CA ASN A 2 70.00 -30.25 -62.24
C ASN A 2 68.92 -29.20 -62.30
N HIS A 3 67.63 -29.59 -62.52
CA HIS A 3 66.51 -28.76 -62.29
C HIS A 3 65.85 -29.14 -60.98
N PRO A 4 65.47 -28.21 -60.12
CA PRO A 4 64.71 -28.52 -58.90
C PRO A 4 63.21 -28.47 -59.12
N MET A 5 62.55 -29.53 -58.73
CA MET A 5 61.09 -29.61 -58.63
C MET A 5 60.55 -28.71 -57.57
N ARG A 6 59.61 -27.80 -57.92
CA ARG A 6 58.78 -27.02 -57.02
C ARG A 6 57.66 -27.89 -56.44
N LYS A 7 57.65 -28.08 -55.15
CA LYS A 7 56.52 -28.68 -54.39
C LYS A 7 55.43 -27.61 -54.20
N CYS A 8 54.28 -27.81 -54.80
CA CYS A 8 53.05 -27.07 -54.43
C CYS A 8 52.50 -27.62 -53.13
N ALA A 9 52.44 -26.80 -52.08
CA ALA A 9 51.71 -27.12 -50.85
C ALA A 9 50.22 -26.70 -51.01
N LEU A 10 49.33 -27.65 -50.98
CA LEU A 10 47.88 -27.41 -50.93
C LEU A 10 47.53 -27.08 -49.47
N VAL A 11 47.12 -25.84 -49.22
CA VAL A 11 46.54 -25.43 -47.90
C VAL A 11 45.04 -25.72 -48.00
N ALA A 12 44.59 -26.76 -47.29
CA ALA A 12 43.17 -27.04 -47.09
C ALA A 12 42.63 -26.10 -45.97
N LEU A 13 41.80 -25.13 -46.36
CA LEU A 13 41.06 -24.27 -45.43
C LEU A 13 39.84 -25.03 -44.94
N THR A 14 39.85 -25.60 -43.75
CA THR A 14 38.64 -26.16 -43.09
C THR A 14 37.85 -25.03 -42.49
N LEU A 15 36.76 -24.64 -43.11
CA LEU A 15 35.68 -23.81 -42.50
C LEU A 15 34.96 -24.67 -41.44
N SER A 16 35.24 -24.49 -40.16
CA SER A 16 34.36 -24.96 -39.10
C SER A 16 33.17 -24.02 -38.96
N VAL A 17 32.04 -24.41 -39.52
CA VAL A 17 30.75 -23.79 -39.24
C VAL A 17 30.38 -24.20 -37.82
N GLY A 18 30.62 -23.33 -36.88
CA GLY A 18 30.08 -23.46 -35.51
C GLY A 18 28.58 -23.27 -35.58
N ILE A 19 27.82 -24.37 -35.55
CA ILE A 19 26.38 -24.33 -35.28
C ILE A 19 26.27 -23.96 -33.82
N GLY A 20 26.11 -22.66 -33.51
CA GLY A 20 25.66 -22.19 -32.24
C GLY A 20 24.24 -22.71 -32.03
N GLN A 21 24.09 -23.78 -31.28
CA GLN A 21 22.78 -24.13 -30.73
C GLN A 21 22.39 -22.95 -29.80
N ALA A 22 21.49 -22.10 -30.29
CA ALA A 22 20.72 -21.24 -29.42
C ALA A 22 19.88 -22.18 -28.56
N TYR A 23 20.36 -22.45 -27.33
CA TYR A 23 19.48 -22.99 -26.31
C TYR A 23 18.40 -21.92 -26.14
N ALA A 24 17.17 -22.21 -26.59
CA ALA A 24 16.01 -21.46 -26.18
C ALA A 24 16.04 -21.55 -24.63
N GLU A 25 16.33 -20.42 -23.99
CA GLU A 25 16.30 -20.32 -22.55
C GLU A 25 14.89 -20.71 -22.13
N GLN A 26 14.77 -21.83 -21.43
CA GLN A 26 13.46 -22.38 -21.08
C GLN A 26 12.80 -21.38 -20.15
N THR A 27 11.74 -20.71 -20.61
CA THR A 27 11.01 -19.73 -19.82
C THR A 27 10.62 -20.34 -18.47
N GLN A 28 11.01 -19.71 -17.40
CA GLN A 28 10.67 -20.15 -16.03
C GLN A 28 9.13 -20.19 -15.91
N ARG A 29 8.59 -21.20 -15.24
CA ARG A 29 7.15 -21.29 -14.99
C ARG A 29 6.88 -21.30 -13.50
N VAL A 30 5.89 -20.50 -13.06
CA VAL A 30 5.44 -20.39 -11.68
C VAL A 30 3.92 -20.49 -11.59
N ASP A 31 3.41 -20.83 -10.40
CA ASP A 31 1.97 -20.81 -10.15
C ASP A 31 1.46 -19.38 -10.05
N VAL A 32 2.20 -18.52 -9.36
CA VAL A 32 1.80 -17.12 -9.11
C VAL A 32 2.95 -16.16 -9.40
N MET A 33 2.65 -15.11 -10.16
CA MET A 33 3.53 -13.97 -10.29
C MET A 33 2.88 -12.73 -9.67
N LEU A 34 3.65 -12.00 -8.86
CA LEU A 34 3.23 -10.78 -8.18
C LEU A 34 4.09 -9.62 -8.68
N VAL A 35 3.46 -8.64 -9.30
CA VAL A 35 4.14 -7.45 -9.82
C VAL A 35 4.00 -6.31 -8.82
N GLY A 36 5.14 -5.87 -8.28
CA GLY A 36 5.24 -4.87 -7.21
C GLY A 36 5.41 -5.50 -5.82
N GLY A 37 6.38 -5.01 -5.07
CA GLY A 37 6.74 -5.46 -3.71
C GLY A 37 6.05 -4.64 -2.61
N GLY A 38 4.81 -4.22 -2.81
CA GLY A 38 4.02 -3.47 -1.83
C GLY A 38 3.14 -4.34 -0.93
N ILE A 39 2.39 -3.68 -0.04
CA ILE A 39 1.53 -4.34 0.96
C ILE A 39 0.49 -5.28 0.33
N MET A 40 -0.06 -4.93 -0.84
CA MET A 40 -1.10 -5.74 -1.48
C MET A 40 -0.52 -7.07 -1.98
N SER A 41 0.59 -7.03 -2.71
CA SER A 41 1.26 -8.25 -3.21
C SER A 41 1.77 -9.13 -2.08
N SER A 42 2.42 -8.54 -1.06
CA SER A 42 2.96 -9.30 0.07
C SER A 42 1.86 -9.94 0.92
N THR A 43 0.74 -9.26 1.12
CA THR A 43 -0.43 -9.82 1.84
C THR A 43 -1.03 -10.99 1.07
N LEU A 44 -1.24 -10.85 -0.25
CA LEU A 44 -1.75 -11.92 -1.09
C LEU A 44 -0.80 -13.13 -1.10
N ALA A 45 0.51 -12.87 -1.22
CA ALA A 45 1.51 -13.94 -1.21
C ALA A 45 1.52 -14.74 0.10
N VAL A 46 1.39 -14.06 1.25
CA VAL A 46 1.27 -14.74 2.56
C VAL A 46 0.00 -15.57 2.61
N TRP A 47 -1.15 -15.05 2.19
CA TRP A 47 -2.39 -15.83 2.13
C TRP A 47 -2.26 -17.06 1.25
N LEU A 48 -1.72 -16.89 0.03
CA LEU A 48 -1.53 -18.02 -0.89
C LEU A 48 -0.54 -19.05 -0.33
N SER A 49 0.49 -18.61 0.38
CA SER A 49 1.45 -19.52 1.01
C SER A 49 0.84 -20.38 2.14
N GLU A 50 -0.24 -19.90 2.76
CA GLU A 50 -1.00 -20.68 3.77
C GLU A 50 -2.06 -21.57 3.13
N LEU A 51 -2.76 -21.09 2.10
CA LEU A 51 -3.86 -21.81 1.44
C LEU A 51 -3.34 -22.88 0.47
N GLU A 52 -2.25 -22.57 -0.22
CA GLU A 52 -1.64 -23.41 -1.27
C GLU A 52 -0.13 -23.53 -1.03
N PRO A 53 0.30 -24.22 0.02
CA PRO A 53 1.71 -24.22 0.47
C PRO A 53 2.69 -24.80 -0.55
N GLY A 54 2.19 -25.53 -1.55
CA GLY A 54 3.00 -26.11 -2.63
C GLY A 54 3.15 -25.22 -3.86
N TRP A 55 2.43 -24.11 -3.95
CA TRP A 55 2.52 -23.24 -5.12
C TRP A 55 3.84 -22.47 -5.16
N SER A 56 4.44 -22.42 -6.33
CA SER A 56 5.61 -21.59 -6.63
C SER A 56 5.19 -20.14 -6.87
N MET A 57 5.90 -19.20 -6.25
CA MET A 57 5.60 -17.77 -6.36
C MET A 57 6.83 -16.98 -6.74
N GLU A 58 6.66 -16.03 -7.64
CA GLU A 58 7.69 -15.05 -7.98
C GLU A 58 7.15 -13.63 -7.76
N MET A 59 7.90 -12.81 -7.05
CA MET A 59 7.61 -11.39 -6.86
C MET A 59 8.68 -10.55 -7.56
N VAL A 60 8.22 -9.60 -8.37
CA VAL A 60 9.08 -8.69 -9.13
C VAL A 60 8.87 -7.27 -8.63
N GLU A 61 9.94 -6.63 -8.15
CA GLU A 61 9.91 -5.24 -7.67
C GLU A 61 10.91 -4.39 -8.47
N ARG A 62 10.43 -3.25 -8.94
CA ARG A 62 11.21 -2.31 -9.74
C ARG A 62 12.34 -1.65 -8.96
N LEU A 63 12.12 -1.37 -7.70
CA LEU A 63 13.10 -0.74 -6.81
C LEU A 63 14.07 -1.78 -6.21
N ASP A 64 15.09 -1.32 -5.57
CA ASP A 64 16.11 -2.17 -4.96
C ASP A 64 15.71 -2.71 -3.58
N GLN A 65 14.54 -2.29 -3.07
CA GLN A 65 13.91 -2.79 -1.86
C GLN A 65 12.39 -2.86 -2.03
N VAL A 66 11.74 -3.65 -1.19
CA VAL A 66 10.27 -3.70 -1.11
C VAL A 66 9.74 -2.56 -0.25
N ALA A 67 8.49 -2.17 -0.47
CA ALA A 67 7.79 -1.16 0.32
C ALA A 67 8.37 0.27 0.24
N GLU A 68 9.01 0.65 -0.85
CA GLU A 68 9.64 1.98 -0.99
C GLU A 68 8.72 3.06 -1.61
N GLU A 69 7.59 2.65 -2.22
CA GLU A 69 6.60 3.58 -2.78
C GLU A 69 5.41 3.78 -1.82
N SER A 70 4.17 3.59 -2.27
CA SER A 70 2.95 3.87 -1.49
C SER A 70 2.87 3.14 -0.14
N SER A 71 3.53 1.98 -0.01
CA SER A 71 3.57 1.22 1.25
C SER A 71 4.62 1.74 2.24
N ASN A 72 5.56 2.57 1.81
CA ASN A 72 6.56 3.16 2.71
C ASN A 72 5.86 3.98 3.80
N GLY A 73 6.31 3.82 5.05
CA GLY A 73 5.71 4.50 6.19
C GLY A 73 5.69 6.03 6.07
N TRP A 74 6.59 6.62 5.30
CA TRP A 74 6.67 8.06 5.06
C TRP A 74 5.81 8.56 3.90
N ASN A 75 5.29 7.66 3.06
CA ASN A 75 4.52 8.00 1.87
C ASN A 75 3.00 7.86 2.06
N ASN A 76 2.54 7.63 3.29
CA ASN A 76 1.12 7.54 3.62
C ASN A 76 0.84 7.98 5.06
N ALA A 77 -0.41 8.29 5.37
CA ALA A 77 -0.83 8.68 6.71
C ALA A 77 -0.89 7.52 7.72
N GLY A 78 -0.79 6.27 7.27
CA GLY A 78 -0.82 5.07 8.12
C GLY A 78 -2.10 4.91 8.93
N THR A 79 -3.21 5.41 8.45
CA THR A 79 -4.46 5.32 9.16
C THR A 79 -5.04 3.92 9.06
N GLY A 80 -5.28 3.28 10.19
CA GLY A 80 -6.10 2.08 10.24
C GLY A 80 -7.56 2.46 10.03
N HIS A 81 -7.98 2.50 8.76
CA HIS A 81 -9.28 3.03 8.36
C HIS A 81 -10.44 2.23 8.93
N SER A 82 -11.04 2.77 9.98
CA SER A 82 -12.21 2.21 10.68
C SER A 82 -13.42 3.15 10.62
N ALA A 83 -13.40 4.13 9.69
CA ALA A 83 -14.41 5.17 9.52
C ALA A 83 -14.70 5.98 10.79
N LEU A 84 -13.69 6.14 11.65
CA LEU A 84 -13.84 6.85 12.93
C LEU A 84 -13.66 8.36 12.77
N ALA A 85 -12.78 8.80 11.87
CA ALA A 85 -12.44 10.20 11.64
C ALA A 85 -13.02 10.76 10.34
N GLU A 86 -13.08 9.98 9.28
CA GLU A 86 -13.40 10.42 7.93
C GLU A 86 -14.89 10.73 7.76
N LEU A 87 -15.21 11.98 7.44
CA LEU A 87 -16.60 12.46 7.34
C LEU A 87 -17.30 12.05 6.03
N ASN A 88 -16.54 11.82 4.97
CA ASN A 88 -17.04 11.46 3.64
C ASN A 88 -17.69 10.07 3.55
N TYR A 89 -17.49 9.21 4.56
CA TYR A 89 -18.13 7.89 4.61
C TYR A 89 -19.57 7.91 5.16
N THR A 90 -20.04 9.08 5.53
CA THR A 90 -21.35 9.26 6.16
C THR A 90 -22.12 10.43 5.53
N PRO A 91 -22.50 10.31 4.24
CA PRO A 91 -23.21 11.40 3.57
C PRO A 91 -24.57 11.67 4.21
N GLU A 92 -24.94 12.96 4.29
CA GLU A 92 -26.31 13.37 4.68
C GLU A 92 -27.19 13.50 3.42
N LYS A 93 -28.33 12.80 3.40
CA LYS A 93 -29.36 12.89 2.36
C LYS A 93 -30.72 13.05 3.03
N ASP A 94 -31.52 14.01 2.58
CA ASP A 94 -32.86 14.28 3.10
C ASP A 94 -32.91 14.41 4.63
N GLY A 95 -31.88 15.06 5.20
CA GLY A 95 -31.77 15.30 6.64
C GLY A 95 -31.32 14.09 7.47
N LYS A 96 -31.05 12.94 6.84
CA LYS A 96 -30.56 11.71 7.50
C LYS A 96 -29.14 11.42 7.09
N VAL A 97 -28.32 10.98 8.06
CA VAL A 97 -26.95 10.52 7.83
C VAL A 97 -26.98 9.03 7.52
N ASP A 98 -26.44 8.66 6.36
CA ASP A 98 -26.27 7.26 5.97
C ASP A 98 -24.93 6.74 6.50
N ILE A 99 -24.96 5.71 7.36
CA ILE A 99 -23.78 5.10 7.98
C ILE A 99 -23.33 3.80 7.32
N THR A 100 -24.01 3.35 6.27
CA THR A 100 -23.78 2.03 5.63
C THR A 100 -22.30 1.89 5.24
N LYS A 101 -21.75 2.86 4.53
CA LYS A 101 -20.36 2.83 4.11
C LYS A 101 -19.38 2.85 5.27
N ALA A 102 -19.67 3.60 6.33
CA ALA A 102 -18.83 3.63 7.53
C ALA A 102 -18.80 2.27 8.25
N VAL A 103 -19.94 1.58 8.33
CA VAL A 103 -20.04 0.23 8.90
C VAL A 103 -19.22 -0.76 8.08
N GLU A 104 -19.39 -0.81 6.76
CA GLU A 104 -18.63 -1.70 5.86
C GLU A 104 -17.10 -1.52 6.01
N ILE A 105 -16.63 -0.27 6.05
CA ILE A 105 -15.21 0.05 6.21
C ILE A 105 -14.70 -0.41 7.57
N ASN A 106 -15.48 -0.17 8.63
CA ASN A 106 -15.08 -0.62 9.98
C ASN A 106 -14.99 -2.14 10.04
N GLU A 107 -15.99 -2.87 9.54
CA GLU A 107 -16.00 -4.34 9.49
C GLU A 107 -14.78 -4.88 8.72
N ALA A 108 -14.48 -4.33 7.54
CA ALA A 108 -13.32 -4.73 6.75
C ALA A 108 -12.00 -4.51 7.52
N PHE A 109 -11.90 -3.42 8.28
CA PHE A 109 -10.71 -3.19 9.09
C PHE A 109 -10.63 -4.13 10.31
N GLN A 110 -11.78 -4.51 10.93
CA GLN A 110 -11.76 -5.53 11.98
C GLN A 110 -11.27 -6.88 11.45
N ILE A 111 -11.64 -7.27 10.23
CA ILE A 111 -11.11 -8.48 9.56
C ILE A 111 -9.60 -8.33 9.35
N THR A 112 -9.12 -7.18 8.88
CA THR A 112 -7.69 -6.90 8.74
C THR A 112 -6.94 -7.05 10.08
N ARG A 113 -7.49 -6.52 11.17
CA ARG A 113 -6.89 -6.68 12.51
C ARG A 113 -6.83 -8.14 12.96
N GLN A 114 -7.87 -8.93 12.67
CA GLN A 114 -7.87 -10.38 12.96
C GLN A 114 -6.79 -11.10 12.16
N PHE A 115 -6.65 -10.78 10.87
CA PHE A 115 -5.60 -11.31 10.02
C PHE A 115 -4.20 -10.98 10.58
N LEU A 116 -3.92 -9.71 10.91
CA LEU A 116 -2.65 -9.32 11.49
C LEU A 116 -2.38 -10.02 12.83
N ALA A 117 -3.41 -10.16 13.68
CA ALA A 117 -3.28 -10.89 14.94
C ALA A 117 -2.95 -12.37 14.72
N TRP A 118 -3.54 -13.00 13.69
CA TRP A 118 -3.20 -14.37 13.28
C TRP A 118 -1.74 -14.45 12.84
N GLN A 119 -1.28 -13.53 11.99
CA GLN A 119 0.10 -13.50 11.52
C GLN A 119 1.13 -13.31 12.65
N VAL A 120 0.76 -12.54 13.69
CA VAL A 120 1.57 -12.45 14.92
C VAL A 120 1.56 -13.76 15.69
N LYS A 121 0.39 -14.39 15.85
CA LYS A 121 0.24 -15.66 16.57
C LYS A 121 1.03 -16.80 15.92
N THR A 122 1.10 -16.82 14.59
CA THR A 122 1.84 -17.84 13.82
C THR A 122 3.32 -17.50 13.65
N GLY A 123 3.78 -16.33 14.11
CA GLY A 123 5.18 -15.92 14.07
C GLY A 123 5.66 -15.35 12.71
N VAL A 124 4.74 -15.13 11.78
CA VAL A 124 5.02 -14.44 10.50
C VAL A 124 5.33 -12.99 10.75
N LEU A 125 4.50 -12.30 11.55
CA LEU A 125 4.76 -10.95 12.02
C LEU A 125 5.32 -10.96 13.43
N LYS A 126 6.33 -10.14 13.68
CA LYS A 126 7.01 -10.01 14.97
C LYS A 126 6.92 -8.57 15.46
N ASN A 127 7.06 -8.37 16.78
CA ASN A 127 7.09 -7.02 17.38
C ASN A 127 5.91 -6.15 16.93
N PRO A 128 4.66 -6.46 17.26
CA PRO A 128 3.48 -5.76 16.72
C PRO A 128 3.54 -4.23 16.89
N ARG A 129 4.23 -3.71 17.91
CA ARG A 129 4.43 -2.28 18.09
C ARG A 129 5.28 -1.60 17.02
N SER A 130 6.02 -2.36 16.21
CA SER A 130 6.76 -1.79 15.07
C SER A 130 5.86 -1.43 13.90
N PHE A 131 4.65 -2.01 13.84
CA PHE A 131 3.76 -1.80 12.69
C PHE A 131 2.31 -1.42 13.03
N ILE A 132 1.82 -1.63 14.25
CA ILE A 132 0.47 -1.21 14.65
C ILE A 132 0.47 -0.66 16.06
N ASN A 133 -0.04 0.57 16.21
CA ASN A 133 -0.07 1.28 17.48
C ASN A 133 -1.48 1.83 17.75
N SER A 134 -1.95 1.74 18.99
CA SER A 134 -3.20 2.39 19.40
C SER A 134 -3.01 3.90 19.30
N THR A 135 -3.83 4.55 18.49
CA THR A 135 -3.81 5.98 18.24
C THR A 135 -5.25 6.46 18.13
N PRO A 136 -5.72 7.36 19.00
CA PRO A 136 -7.07 7.88 18.89
C PRO A 136 -7.36 8.49 17.50
N HIS A 137 -8.58 8.29 17.02
CA HIS A 137 -9.06 8.96 15.81
C HIS A 137 -10.12 9.97 16.18
N MET A 138 -10.09 11.13 15.53
CA MET A 138 -11.07 12.19 15.76
C MET A 138 -11.44 12.92 14.46
N SER A 139 -12.67 13.42 14.43
CA SER A 139 -13.08 14.45 13.50
C SER A 139 -13.11 15.77 14.24
N PHE A 140 -12.64 16.84 13.62
CA PHE A 140 -12.63 18.18 14.17
C PHE A 140 -13.22 19.17 13.17
N VAL A 141 -14.24 19.91 13.58
CA VAL A 141 -14.93 20.85 12.70
C VAL A 141 -15.19 22.20 13.40
N TRP A 142 -15.48 23.23 12.62
CA TRP A 142 -15.89 24.55 13.08
C TRP A 142 -17.03 25.09 12.21
N GLY A 143 -17.79 26.05 12.76
CA GLY A 143 -18.95 26.66 12.11
C GLY A 143 -20.22 25.84 12.29
N ASP A 144 -21.37 26.57 12.37
CA ASP A 144 -22.65 26.00 12.80
C ASP A 144 -23.13 24.82 11.94
N ASP A 145 -22.94 24.89 10.62
CA ASP A 145 -23.40 23.82 9.71
C ASP A 145 -22.59 22.54 9.88
N ASN A 146 -21.27 22.66 10.00
CA ASN A 146 -20.37 21.52 10.20
C ASN A 146 -20.57 20.88 11.59
N ILE A 147 -20.80 21.69 12.62
CA ILE A 147 -21.11 21.21 13.99
C ILE A 147 -22.41 20.43 13.98
N ARG A 148 -23.45 20.98 13.34
CA ARG A 148 -24.74 20.30 13.18
C ARG A 148 -24.58 18.94 12.47
N PHE A 149 -23.84 18.92 11.37
CA PHE A 149 -23.55 17.68 10.64
C PHE A 149 -22.80 16.67 11.50
N LEU A 150 -21.73 17.09 12.17
CA LEU A 150 -20.92 16.19 13.00
C LEU A 150 -21.75 15.58 14.15
N LYS A 151 -22.65 16.37 14.76
CA LYS A 151 -23.55 15.89 15.79
C LYS A 151 -24.53 14.83 15.27
N LYS A 152 -25.18 15.09 14.13
CA LYS A 152 -26.05 14.11 13.47
C LYS A 152 -25.31 12.82 13.10
N ARG A 153 -24.06 12.97 12.60
CA ARG A 153 -23.19 11.82 12.29
C ARG A 153 -22.91 11.00 13.54
N TYR A 154 -22.52 11.64 14.62
CA TYR A 154 -22.28 10.99 15.90
C TYR A 154 -23.51 10.22 16.37
N GLU A 155 -24.68 10.86 16.40
CA GLU A 155 -25.94 10.24 16.83
C GLU A 155 -26.31 9.03 15.96
N ALA A 156 -26.16 9.14 14.64
CA ALA A 156 -26.41 8.03 13.72
C ALA A 156 -25.46 6.85 13.92
N LEU A 157 -24.17 7.11 14.12
CA LEU A 157 -23.15 6.08 14.34
C LEU A 157 -23.35 5.32 15.65
N GLN A 158 -23.94 5.94 16.68
CA GLN A 158 -24.23 5.28 17.96
C GLN A 158 -25.22 4.11 17.82
N ALA A 159 -25.98 4.02 16.73
CA ALA A 159 -26.84 2.88 16.45
C ALA A 159 -26.06 1.58 16.20
N SER A 160 -24.78 1.67 15.77
CA SER A 160 -23.92 0.51 15.54
C SER A 160 -22.97 0.30 16.72
N PRO A 161 -22.82 -0.95 17.23
CA PRO A 161 -21.89 -1.27 18.29
C PRO A 161 -20.42 -0.98 17.94
N LEU A 162 -20.06 -0.90 16.67
CA LEU A 162 -18.71 -0.59 16.20
C LEU A 162 -18.25 0.82 16.57
N PHE A 163 -19.17 1.75 16.77
CA PHE A 163 -18.88 3.16 17.06
C PHE A 163 -19.24 3.59 18.48
N ARG A 164 -19.71 2.70 19.35
CA ARG A 164 -20.06 3.01 20.75
C ARG A 164 -18.96 3.69 21.56
N PRO A 165 -17.66 3.38 21.36
CA PRO A 165 -16.59 4.06 22.09
C PRO A 165 -16.36 5.52 21.66
N MET A 166 -17.01 5.99 20.59
CA MET A 166 -16.90 7.36 20.11
C MET A 166 -17.56 8.31 21.11
N GLN A 167 -16.89 9.42 21.39
CA GLN A 167 -17.35 10.54 22.19
C GLN A 167 -17.59 11.74 21.30
N TYR A 168 -18.45 12.66 21.70
CA TYR A 168 -18.71 13.93 21.03
C TYR A 168 -18.59 15.06 22.03
N SER A 169 -17.99 16.18 21.63
CA SER A 169 -17.91 17.37 22.45
C SER A 169 -17.96 18.65 21.62
N GLU A 170 -18.63 19.67 22.15
CA GLU A 170 -18.57 21.08 21.74
C GLU A 170 -17.81 21.93 22.79
N ASP A 171 -17.38 21.32 23.90
CA ASP A 171 -16.65 21.99 24.96
C ASP A 171 -15.16 22.21 24.55
N PRO A 172 -14.69 23.47 24.42
CA PRO A 172 -13.32 23.75 24.05
C PRO A 172 -12.28 23.19 25.04
N GLU A 173 -12.60 23.12 26.33
CA GLU A 173 -11.67 22.59 27.33
C GLU A 173 -11.53 21.08 27.22
N GLN A 174 -12.61 20.36 26.97
CA GLN A 174 -12.55 18.92 26.67
C GLN A 174 -11.75 18.64 25.39
N ILE A 175 -11.97 19.42 24.34
CA ILE A 175 -11.23 19.26 23.07
C ILE A 175 -9.75 19.61 23.26
N ARG A 176 -9.42 20.61 24.06
CA ARG A 176 -8.05 20.97 24.43
C ARG A 176 -7.32 19.81 25.15
N GLN A 177 -8.03 19.08 26.00
CA GLN A 177 -7.44 17.88 26.65
C GLN A 177 -7.11 16.78 25.64
N TRP A 178 -7.91 16.63 24.60
CA TRP A 178 -7.65 15.64 23.54
C TRP A 178 -6.52 16.07 22.60
N VAL A 179 -6.51 17.33 22.14
CA VAL A 179 -5.59 17.83 21.13
C VAL A 179 -5.13 19.26 21.41
N PRO A 180 -4.23 19.45 22.41
CA PRO A 180 -3.81 20.78 22.85
C PRO A 180 -3.22 21.64 21.71
N LEU A 181 -2.43 21.03 20.81
CA LEU A 181 -1.82 21.77 19.69
C LEU A 181 -2.86 22.39 18.75
N MET A 182 -3.97 21.72 18.51
CA MET A 182 -5.03 22.24 17.63
C MET A 182 -5.83 23.38 18.26
N MET A 183 -5.71 23.56 19.57
CA MET A 183 -6.42 24.59 20.34
C MET A 183 -5.56 25.82 20.64
N GLU A 184 -4.25 25.77 20.41
CA GLU A 184 -3.37 26.89 20.63
C GLU A 184 -3.60 28.01 19.59
N GLY A 185 -3.68 29.26 20.07
CA GLY A 185 -3.90 30.41 19.20
C GLY A 185 -5.27 30.50 18.51
N ARG A 186 -6.20 29.58 18.85
CA ARG A 186 -7.56 29.61 18.28
C ARG A 186 -8.40 30.68 18.94
N ASP A 187 -9.19 31.38 18.12
CA ASP A 187 -10.14 32.38 18.61
C ASP A 187 -11.15 31.71 19.57
N PRO A 188 -11.27 32.16 20.83
CA PRO A 188 -12.22 31.61 21.79
C PRO A 188 -13.69 31.78 21.37
N ALA A 189 -14.00 32.73 20.49
CA ALA A 189 -15.36 32.93 19.97
C ALA A 189 -15.71 31.95 18.85
N GLN A 190 -14.75 31.23 18.28
CA GLN A 190 -15.00 30.27 17.23
C GLN A 190 -15.69 29.04 17.77
N LYS A 191 -16.90 28.78 17.30
CA LYS A 191 -17.65 27.55 17.63
C LYS A 191 -16.97 26.34 16.97
N ILE A 192 -16.72 25.31 17.74
CA ILE A 192 -16.05 24.08 17.32
C ILE A 192 -16.81 22.85 17.84
N ALA A 193 -16.60 21.71 17.20
CA ALA A 193 -17.00 20.41 17.72
C ALA A 193 -15.99 19.34 17.29
N ALA A 194 -15.92 18.28 18.08
CA ALA A 194 -15.08 17.14 17.75
C ALA A 194 -15.73 15.82 18.16
N THR A 195 -15.36 14.75 17.43
CA THR A 195 -15.54 13.38 17.91
C THR A 195 -14.18 12.80 18.30
N TRP A 196 -14.17 11.92 19.28
CA TRP A 196 -12.98 11.25 19.79
C TRP A 196 -13.22 9.77 19.96
N THR A 197 -12.37 8.94 19.37
CA THR A 197 -12.45 7.48 19.51
C THR A 197 -11.10 6.91 19.92
N PRO A 198 -10.95 6.38 21.16
CA PRO A 198 -9.66 5.96 21.72
C PRO A 198 -9.08 4.68 21.06
N ILE A 199 -9.91 3.90 20.37
CA ILE A 199 -9.55 2.60 19.80
C ILE A 199 -9.03 2.67 18.35
N GLY A 200 -8.76 3.85 17.82
CA GLY A 200 -8.13 4.02 16.52
C GLY A 200 -6.70 3.46 16.46
N THR A 201 -6.15 3.35 15.28
CA THR A 201 -4.81 2.78 15.08
C THR A 201 -3.98 3.55 14.07
N ASP A 202 -2.69 3.63 14.32
CA ASP A 202 -1.64 3.96 13.37
C ASP A 202 -0.98 2.67 12.88
N VAL A 203 -0.80 2.53 11.56
CA VAL A 203 -0.27 1.33 10.90
C VAL A 203 0.93 1.69 10.03
N ASN A 204 2.06 1.01 10.22
CA ASN A 204 3.22 1.07 9.33
C ASN A 204 3.14 -0.08 8.31
N PHE A 205 2.52 0.19 7.17
CA PHE A 205 2.36 -0.80 6.09
C PHE A 205 3.69 -1.25 5.51
N GLY A 206 4.70 -0.37 5.49
CA GLY A 206 6.04 -0.72 5.03
C GLY A 206 6.68 -1.80 5.90
N GLU A 207 6.53 -1.68 7.21
CA GLU A 207 7.07 -2.67 8.14
C GLU A 207 6.34 -4.02 8.02
N ILE A 208 5.02 -4.02 7.88
CA ILE A 208 4.25 -5.25 7.60
C ILE A 208 4.75 -5.91 6.32
N THR A 209 4.91 -5.12 5.25
CA THR A 209 5.38 -5.61 3.95
C THR A 209 6.76 -6.25 4.06
N ARG A 210 7.72 -5.58 4.71
CA ARG A 210 9.08 -6.11 4.90
C ARG A 210 9.09 -7.43 5.68
N GLN A 211 8.30 -7.52 6.74
CA GLN A 211 8.20 -8.76 7.52
C GLN A 211 7.54 -9.89 6.74
N PHE A 212 6.47 -9.61 5.98
CA PHE A 212 5.83 -10.59 5.10
C PHE A 212 6.80 -11.12 4.04
N VAL A 213 7.50 -10.24 3.35
CA VAL A 213 8.46 -10.64 2.32
C VAL A 213 9.65 -11.41 2.93
N SER A 214 10.15 -11.00 4.10
CA SER A 214 11.20 -11.73 4.82
C SER A 214 10.74 -13.16 5.19
N HIS A 215 9.49 -13.32 5.63
CA HIS A 215 8.93 -14.65 5.88
C HIS A 215 8.83 -15.47 4.58
N LEU A 216 8.32 -14.89 3.51
CA LEU A 216 8.20 -15.58 2.21
C LEU A 216 9.56 -16.01 1.66
N GLN A 217 10.60 -15.19 1.79
CA GLN A 217 11.98 -15.52 1.37
C GLN A 217 12.61 -16.69 2.15
N SER A 218 12.05 -17.06 3.30
CA SER A 218 12.48 -18.28 4.03
C SER A 218 11.91 -19.56 3.43
N ARG A 219 11.09 -19.48 2.39
CA ARG A 219 10.45 -20.63 1.72
C ARG A 219 11.18 -20.94 0.41
N ASP A 220 11.40 -22.22 0.12
CA ASP A 220 12.09 -22.68 -1.09
C ASP A 220 11.31 -22.40 -2.39
N ASN A 221 9.98 -22.21 -2.29
CA ASN A 221 9.09 -21.99 -3.42
C ASN A 221 8.72 -20.51 -3.64
N PHE A 222 9.43 -19.57 -3.02
CA PHE A 222 9.26 -18.14 -3.23
C PHE A 222 10.53 -17.49 -3.77
N ASN A 223 10.41 -16.73 -4.86
CA ASN A 223 11.52 -16.00 -5.47
C ASN A 223 11.22 -14.50 -5.50
N LEU A 224 12.16 -13.67 -5.05
CA LEU A 224 12.07 -12.20 -5.09
C LEU A 224 13.11 -11.64 -6.06
N LYS A 225 12.66 -10.91 -7.06
CA LYS A 225 13.51 -10.16 -8.01
C LYS A 225 13.38 -8.67 -7.77
N LEU A 226 14.39 -8.08 -7.16
CA LEU A 226 14.51 -6.64 -6.93
C LEU A 226 15.18 -5.95 -8.14
N SER A 227 15.04 -4.63 -8.23
CA SER A 227 15.57 -3.82 -9.33
C SER A 227 15.16 -4.38 -10.70
N THR A 228 13.93 -4.91 -10.78
CA THR A 228 13.43 -5.62 -11.95
C THR A 228 12.08 -5.04 -12.35
N GLU A 229 12.01 -4.53 -13.58
CA GLU A 229 10.84 -3.83 -14.09
C GLU A 229 10.12 -4.67 -15.13
N VAL A 230 8.84 -4.91 -14.94
CA VAL A 230 7.97 -5.56 -15.92
C VAL A 230 7.82 -4.66 -17.15
N ARG A 231 8.06 -5.22 -18.33
CA ARG A 231 8.06 -4.51 -19.62
C ARG A 231 6.83 -4.83 -20.44
N ASP A 232 6.42 -6.10 -20.43
CA ASP A 232 5.26 -6.54 -21.18
C ASP A 232 4.53 -7.70 -20.49
N ILE A 233 3.25 -7.84 -20.82
CA ILE A 233 2.36 -8.86 -20.26
C ILE A 233 1.46 -9.35 -21.41
N THR A 234 1.56 -10.63 -21.75
CA THR A 234 0.73 -11.25 -22.78
C THR A 234 0.04 -12.51 -22.27
N ARG A 235 -1.10 -12.85 -22.87
CA ARG A 235 -1.83 -14.06 -22.54
C ARG A 235 -1.35 -15.19 -23.46
N ASN A 236 -0.98 -16.33 -22.89
CA ASN A 236 -0.66 -17.54 -23.63
C ASN A 236 -1.92 -18.31 -24.04
N ASP A 237 -1.82 -19.17 -25.05
CA ASP A 237 -2.92 -19.99 -25.56
C ASP A 237 -3.49 -20.95 -24.49
N ASP A 238 -2.66 -21.40 -23.54
CA ASP A 238 -3.06 -22.25 -22.41
C ASP A 238 -3.74 -21.49 -21.28
N GLY A 239 -3.91 -20.18 -21.44
CA GLY A 239 -4.52 -19.30 -20.47
C GLY A 239 -3.58 -18.84 -19.34
N SER A 240 -2.30 -19.19 -19.35
CA SER A 240 -1.27 -18.59 -18.48
C SER A 240 -0.85 -17.21 -18.99
N TRP A 241 -0.02 -16.53 -18.20
CA TRP A 241 0.49 -15.21 -18.52
C TRP A 241 1.98 -15.28 -18.80
N HIS A 242 2.41 -14.73 -19.93
CA HIS A 242 3.82 -14.49 -20.23
C HIS A 242 4.17 -13.08 -19.81
N VAL A 243 5.16 -12.94 -18.91
CA VAL A 243 5.56 -11.65 -18.33
C VAL A 243 7.03 -11.42 -18.61
N GLU A 244 7.30 -10.39 -19.41
CA GLU A 244 8.65 -9.95 -19.73
C GLU A 244 9.12 -8.87 -18.75
N TYR A 245 10.35 -8.97 -18.30
CA TYR A 245 10.94 -7.99 -17.39
C TYR A 245 12.42 -7.75 -17.68
N LYS A 246 12.89 -6.61 -17.19
CA LYS A 246 14.27 -6.16 -17.33
C LYS A 246 14.88 -5.91 -15.95
N ASN A 247 16.04 -6.49 -15.69
CA ASN A 247 16.87 -6.11 -14.56
C ASN A 247 17.48 -4.72 -14.81
N LEU A 248 17.24 -3.77 -13.89
CA LEU A 248 17.66 -2.38 -14.06
C LEU A 248 19.14 -2.15 -13.68
N LYS A 249 19.79 -3.12 -13.00
CA LYS A 249 21.21 -3.02 -12.61
C LYS A 249 22.15 -3.41 -13.74
N ASP A 250 21.86 -4.49 -14.42
CA ASP A 250 22.72 -5.04 -15.45
C ASP A 250 22.13 -4.97 -16.87
N GLY A 251 20.85 -4.60 -16.99
CA GLY A 251 20.14 -4.44 -18.26
C GLY A 251 19.67 -5.75 -18.89
N THR A 252 19.86 -6.90 -18.24
CA THR A 252 19.41 -8.20 -18.75
C THR A 252 17.90 -8.27 -18.82
N THR A 253 17.38 -8.98 -19.82
CA THR A 253 15.94 -9.24 -19.99
C THR A 253 15.67 -10.73 -19.78
N ALA A 254 14.53 -11.04 -19.19
CA ALA A 254 14.05 -12.40 -19.00
C ALA A 254 12.52 -12.41 -19.01
N ALA A 255 11.94 -13.61 -18.98
CA ALA A 255 10.51 -13.80 -18.91
C ALA A 255 10.14 -14.94 -17.97
N THR A 256 8.94 -14.89 -17.43
CA THR A 256 8.33 -15.95 -16.61
C THR A 256 6.90 -16.18 -17.05
N ASP A 257 6.52 -17.44 -17.20
CA ASP A 257 5.13 -17.84 -17.42
C ASP A 257 4.47 -18.10 -16.06
N ALA A 258 3.30 -17.52 -15.83
CA ALA A 258 2.56 -17.65 -14.58
C ALA A 258 1.12 -18.13 -14.81
N ARG A 259 0.65 -19.09 -14.02
CA ARG A 259 -0.76 -19.51 -14.06
C ARG A 259 -1.69 -18.39 -13.58
N PHE A 260 -1.26 -17.64 -12.58
CA PHE A 260 -1.97 -16.49 -12.03
C PHE A 260 -1.03 -15.29 -11.94
N LEU A 261 -1.50 -14.13 -12.39
CA LEU A 261 -0.78 -12.87 -12.33
C LEU A 261 -1.54 -11.87 -11.46
N PHE A 262 -0.84 -11.29 -10.48
CA PHE A 262 -1.34 -10.18 -9.67
C PHE A 262 -0.54 -8.91 -9.94
N ILE A 263 -1.23 -7.86 -10.37
CA ILE A 263 -0.62 -6.55 -10.64
C ILE A 263 -0.83 -5.63 -9.44
N GLY A 264 0.08 -5.69 -8.48
CA GLY A 264 0.12 -4.87 -7.28
C GLY A 264 1.09 -3.69 -7.37
N ALA A 265 1.24 -3.12 -8.57
CA ALA A 265 2.28 -2.16 -8.92
C ALA A 265 1.93 -0.69 -8.58
N GLY A 266 1.01 -0.45 -7.63
CA GLY A 266 0.65 0.91 -7.20
C GLY A 266 0.25 1.80 -8.38
N GLY A 267 0.90 2.95 -8.54
CA GLY A 267 0.63 3.89 -9.63
C GLY A 267 0.88 3.33 -11.05
N ALA A 268 1.68 2.26 -11.18
CA ALA A 268 1.92 1.60 -12.46
C ALA A 268 0.92 0.46 -12.76
N ALA A 269 -0.02 0.17 -11.86
CA ALA A 269 -0.94 -0.96 -12.04
C ALA A 269 -1.85 -0.82 -13.26
N LEU A 270 -2.44 0.36 -13.48
CA LEU A 270 -3.33 0.57 -14.63
C LEU A 270 -2.62 0.47 -15.98
N PRO A 271 -1.46 1.12 -16.23
CA PRO A 271 -0.70 0.91 -17.46
C PRO A 271 -0.31 -0.55 -17.72
N LEU A 272 0.05 -1.30 -16.68
CA LEU A 272 0.39 -2.72 -16.83
C LEU A 272 -0.86 -3.57 -17.10
N LEU A 273 -1.99 -3.26 -16.45
CA LEU A 273 -3.26 -3.92 -16.74
C LEU A 273 -3.70 -3.70 -18.19
N GLN A 274 -3.53 -2.48 -18.71
CA GLN A 274 -3.84 -2.19 -20.10
C GLN A 274 -2.93 -2.94 -21.09
N LYS A 275 -1.65 -3.15 -20.75
CA LYS A 275 -0.72 -3.99 -21.53
C LYS A 275 -1.14 -5.45 -21.58
N SER A 276 -1.82 -5.96 -20.57
CA SER A 276 -2.28 -7.36 -20.54
C SER A 276 -3.32 -7.71 -21.61
N GLY A 277 -3.83 -6.71 -22.33
CA GLY A 277 -4.83 -6.91 -23.38
C GLY A 277 -6.23 -7.24 -22.87
N ILE A 278 -6.49 -7.14 -21.57
CA ILE A 278 -7.84 -7.30 -20.99
C ILE A 278 -8.72 -6.16 -21.50
N GLU A 279 -9.80 -6.50 -22.20
CA GLU A 279 -10.67 -5.54 -22.90
C GLU A 279 -11.28 -4.53 -21.93
N GLU A 280 -11.74 -5.00 -20.77
CA GLU A 280 -12.38 -4.18 -19.75
C GLU A 280 -11.47 -3.10 -19.16
N ALA A 281 -10.15 -3.24 -19.31
CA ALA A 281 -9.17 -2.26 -18.80
C ALA A 281 -8.97 -1.04 -19.72
N LYS A 282 -9.40 -1.12 -20.98
CA LYS A 282 -9.07 -0.12 -22.00
C LYS A 282 -9.65 1.26 -21.72
N ASP A 283 -10.86 1.31 -21.16
CA ASP A 283 -11.61 2.55 -20.94
C ASP A 283 -11.31 3.21 -19.60
N TYR A 284 -10.42 2.63 -18.78
CA TYR A 284 -10.01 3.23 -17.52
C TYR A 284 -8.88 4.23 -17.72
N ALA A 285 -8.98 5.36 -17.04
CA ALA A 285 -7.92 6.36 -16.95
C ALA A 285 -7.60 6.66 -15.48
N GLY A 286 -6.32 6.80 -15.15
CA GLY A 286 -5.87 7.23 -13.84
C GLY A 286 -5.75 8.76 -13.81
N PHE A 287 -6.21 9.37 -12.73
CA PHE A 287 -5.96 10.78 -12.42
C PHE A 287 -5.08 10.83 -11.17
N PRO A 288 -3.74 10.83 -11.32
CA PRO A 288 -2.85 10.84 -10.17
C PRO A 288 -2.92 12.20 -9.45
N VAL A 289 -3.12 12.15 -8.15
CA VAL A 289 -3.09 13.33 -7.28
C VAL A 289 -1.89 13.18 -6.34
N GLY A 290 -0.97 14.14 -6.40
CA GLY A 290 0.15 14.24 -5.46
C GLY A 290 -0.27 14.96 -4.19
N GLY A 291 0.24 14.52 -3.04
CA GLY A 291 0.13 15.19 -1.76
C GLY A 291 1.49 15.27 -1.08
N SER A 292 1.67 16.30 -0.25
CA SER A 292 2.88 16.46 0.55
C SER A 292 2.50 16.68 2.01
N PHE A 293 3.23 16.03 2.90
CA PHE A 293 3.10 16.25 4.34
C PHE A 293 4.16 17.21 4.84
N LEU A 294 3.77 18.15 5.69
CA LEU A 294 4.70 18.79 6.60
C LEU A 294 4.93 17.84 7.78
N VAL A 295 6.19 17.56 8.09
CA VAL A 295 6.56 16.56 9.10
C VAL A 295 7.40 17.21 10.19
N THR A 296 7.13 16.85 11.45
CA THR A 296 8.03 17.15 12.57
C THR A 296 8.28 15.90 13.41
N ASP A 297 9.54 15.64 13.72
CA ASP A 297 10.00 14.62 14.67
C ASP A 297 10.48 15.25 15.99
N ASN A 298 10.28 16.57 16.17
CA ASN A 298 10.61 17.23 17.42
C ASN A 298 9.79 16.62 18.56
N PRO A 299 10.42 15.96 19.55
CA PRO A 299 9.71 15.22 20.60
C PRO A 299 8.86 16.14 21.48
N GLU A 300 9.24 17.40 21.71
CA GLU A 300 8.46 18.36 22.49
C GLU A 300 7.12 18.70 21.81
N VAL A 301 7.11 18.74 20.48
CA VAL A 301 5.89 18.95 19.67
C VAL A 301 5.11 17.65 19.53
N ALA A 302 5.79 16.56 19.18
CA ALA A 302 5.17 15.27 18.89
C ALA A 302 4.43 14.64 20.08
N GLN A 303 4.88 14.91 21.32
CA GLN A 303 4.22 14.43 22.55
C GLN A 303 2.92 15.17 22.86
N ARG A 304 2.69 16.34 22.26
CA ARG A 304 1.53 17.20 22.52
C ARG A 304 0.35 16.91 21.58
N HIS A 305 0.52 16.01 20.63
CA HIS A 305 -0.55 15.57 19.73
C HIS A 305 -0.53 14.04 19.63
N MET A 306 -1.62 13.39 20.08
CA MET A 306 -1.66 11.94 20.26
C MET A 306 -2.78 11.30 19.44
N ALA A 307 -3.27 11.97 18.40
CA ALA A 307 -4.42 11.54 17.62
C ALA A 307 -4.14 11.59 16.11
N LYS A 308 -5.01 10.94 15.36
CA LYS A 308 -5.25 11.25 13.95
C LYS A 308 -6.48 12.14 13.88
N ALA A 309 -6.28 13.42 13.57
CA ALA A 309 -7.32 14.43 13.58
C ALA A 309 -7.66 14.89 12.17
N TYR A 310 -8.87 14.61 11.73
CA TYR A 310 -9.36 14.90 10.39
C TYR A 310 -10.36 16.06 10.42
N GLY A 311 -10.16 17.02 9.54
CA GLY A 311 -11.09 18.12 9.30
C GLY A 311 -12.16 17.77 8.28
N ILE A 312 -12.68 18.82 7.66
CA ILE A 312 -13.62 18.71 6.52
C ILE A 312 -12.99 19.39 5.31
N ALA A 313 -13.08 18.78 4.15
CA ALA A 313 -12.65 19.39 2.91
C ALA A 313 -13.51 20.62 2.60
N SER A 314 -12.91 21.66 2.03
CA SER A 314 -13.64 22.83 1.56
C SER A 314 -14.68 22.45 0.50
N THR A 315 -15.79 23.16 0.44
CA THR A 315 -16.83 22.92 -0.57
C THR A 315 -16.21 23.00 -1.99
N GLY A 316 -16.42 21.94 -2.77
CA GLY A 316 -15.89 21.83 -4.13
C GLY A 316 -14.44 21.37 -4.23
N ALA A 317 -13.76 21.15 -3.11
CA ALA A 317 -12.42 20.56 -3.11
C ALA A 317 -12.47 19.05 -3.38
N PRO A 318 -11.43 18.47 -4.01
CA PRO A 318 -11.36 17.03 -4.19
C PRO A 318 -11.45 16.28 -2.86
N PRO A 319 -12.02 15.06 -2.81
CA PRO A 319 -12.14 14.28 -1.57
C PRO A 319 -10.80 14.03 -0.84
N MET A 320 -9.69 14.11 -1.56
CA MET A 320 -8.33 13.95 -1.04
C MET A 320 -7.81 15.19 -0.28
N SER A 321 -8.54 16.31 -0.33
CA SER A 321 -8.12 17.60 0.27
C SER A 321 -8.60 17.77 1.71
N VAL A 322 -8.88 16.69 2.41
CA VAL A 322 -9.26 16.75 3.83
C VAL A 322 -8.03 17.11 4.65
N PRO A 323 -8.01 18.30 5.32
CA PRO A 323 -6.86 18.64 6.15
C PRO A 323 -6.81 17.70 7.37
N HIS A 324 -5.63 17.20 7.67
CA HIS A 324 -5.45 16.33 8.83
C HIS A 324 -4.12 16.55 9.53
N LEU A 325 -4.12 16.32 10.83
CA LEU A 325 -2.95 16.37 11.70
C LEU A 325 -2.81 15.01 12.38
N ASP A 326 -1.80 14.25 12.00
CA ASP A 326 -1.68 12.86 12.37
C ASP A 326 -0.44 12.57 13.20
N THR A 327 -0.65 11.93 14.35
CA THR A 327 0.44 11.21 15.02
C THR A 327 0.75 9.91 14.28
N ARG A 328 2.04 9.67 14.05
CA ARG A 328 2.56 8.41 13.53
C ARG A 328 3.65 7.83 14.44
N VAL A 329 3.80 6.51 14.40
CA VAL A 329 4.95 5.80 14.99
C VAL A 329 5.72 5.11 13.87
N LEU A 330 6.86 5.69 13.50
CA LEU A 330 7.73 5.19 12.45
C LEU A 330 9.12 4.94 13.03
N ASP A 331 9.68 3.77 12.76
CA ASP A 331 11.02 3.37 13.21
C ASP A 331 11.27 3.59 14.71
N GLY A 332 10.22 3.35 15.51
CA GLY A 332 10.24 3.53 16.96
C GLY A 332 10.14 4.99 17.43
N LYS A 333 10.00 5.94 16.52
CA LYS A 333 9.86 7.37 16.82
C LYS A 333 8.43 7.84 16.59
N ARG A 334 7.99 8.75 17.46
CA ARG A 334 6.74 9.47 17.24
C ARG A 334 7.00 10.70 16.40
N VAL A 335 6.21 10.89 15.37
CA VAL A 335 6.23 12.03 14.47
C VAL A 335 4.83 12.57 14.26
N ILE A 336 4.72 13.82 13.85
CA ILE A 336 3.46 14.43 13.45
C ILE A 336 3.55 14.76 11.96
N LEU A 337 2.49 14.40 11.24
CA LEU A 337 2.27 14.78 9.86
C LEU A 337 1.09 15.74 9.78
N PHE A 338 1.25 16.81 9.01
CA PHE A 338 0.18 17.73 8.64
C PHE A 338 0.05 17.74 7.12
N GLY A 339 -1.16 17.51 6.60
CA GLY A 339 -1.47 17.47 5.17
C GLY A 339 -2.92 17.77 4.87
#